data_a1b49707a9f89c111dc093efd694db7b
#
_entry.id   a1b49707a9f89c111dc093efd694db7b
#
_cell.length_a   1.000
_cell.length_b   1.000
_cell.length_c   1.000
_cell.angle_alpha   90.00
_cell.angle_beta   90.00
_cell.angle_gamma   90.00
#
_symmetry.space_group_name_H-M   'P 1'
#
loop_
_entity.id
_entity.type
_entity.pdbx_description
1 polymer ?
#
loop_
_entity_poly.entity_id
_entity_poly.type
_entity_poly.pdbx_seq_one_letter_code
_entity_poly.pdbx_strand_id
1 'polypeptide(L)'
;LCSAQTSDSLIVNQLRGKGVSFSHDNSVTLLMSGQEKFDDMFQAIRQAKHSVHLEYFNFRNDSIASLLFDLLAEKVKQGVKVRALYDGFGNSSNNKPLRKRHLKEIRANGIEIFEYKPLKFPWVHAVFNRDHRKIVVIDGQIAYTGGMNVADYYIKGTKVVGEWHDMHCRIDGSEVNTLQKIFLKMWNKVSGQHIDGEEYYRKEKQDYLVENLKPDTTATAYHKTVGIINREPH
;
A
#
# COMPACT_ATOMS: atom_id res chain seq x y z
N LEU A 1 7.54 17.49 -40.64
CA LEU A 1 8.40 17.44 -39.45
C LEU A 1 7.92 16.25 -38.63
N CYS A 2 8.53 15.06 -38.82
CA CYS A 2 8.37 13.92 -37.91
C CYS A 2 9.09 14.29 -36.61
N SER A 3 8.34 14.61 -35.54
CA SER A 3 8.91 14.64 -34.21
C SER A 3 9.25 13.20 -33.84
N ALA A 4 10.51 12.92 -33.55
CA ALA A 4 10.91 11.64 -33.00
C ALA A 4 10.12 11.43 -31.70
N GLN A 5 9.24 10.41 -31.69
CA GLN A 5 8.58 10.00 -30.46
C GLN A 5 9.68 9.51 -29.52
N THR A 6 9.75 10.08 -28.31
CA THR A 6 10.63 9.56 -27.28
C THR A 6 10.19 8.15 -26.88
N SER A 7 11.10 7.29 -26.44
CA SER A 7 10.77 5.94 -25.97
C SER A 7 9.66 5.97 -24.92
N ASP A 8 9.63 6.99 -24.08
CA ASP A 8 8.62 7.17 -23.04
C ASP A 8 7.22 7.43 -23.63
N SER A 9 7.12 8.25 -24.69
CA SER A 9 5.83 8.51 -25.33
C SER A 9 5.27 7.25 -26.02
N LEU A 10 6.12 6.38 -26.55
CA LEU A 10 5.71 5.10 -27.12
C LEU A 10 5.16 4.15 -26.05
N ILE A 11 5.85 4.02 -24.93
CA ILE A 11 5.41 3.20 -23.78
C ILE A 11 4.06 3.70 -23.24
N VAL A 12 3.93 5.01 -23.00
CA VAL A 12 2.68 5.61 -22.50
C VAL A 12 1.53 5.36 -23.48
N ASN A 13 1.75 5.55 -24.79
CA ASN A 13 0.71 5.31 -25.80
C ASN A 13 0.30 3.83 -25.88
N GLN A 14 1.27 2.90 -25.78
CA GLN A 14 1.00 1.48 -25.74
C GLN A 14 0.18 1.08 -24.51
N LEU A 15 0.50 1.62 -23.34
CA LEU A 15 -0.22 1.36 -22.10
C LEU A 15 -1.63 1.96 -22.13
N ARG A 16 -1.79 3.17 -22.67
CA ARG A 16 -3.11 3.78 -22.91
C ARG A 16 -3.98 2.89 -23.81
N GLY A 17 -3.42 2.34 -24.88
CA GLY A 17 -4.09 1.39 -25.76
C GLY A 17 -4.52 0.09 -25.06
N LYS A 18 -3.91 -0.23 -23.90
CA LYS A 18 -4.30 -1.34 -23.02
C LYS A 18 -5.23 -0.93 -21.87
N GLY A 19 -5.75 0.30 -21.89
CA GLY A 19 -6.70 0.80 -20.90
C GLY A 19 -6.07 1.37 -19.62
N VAL A 20 -4.76 1.62 -19.60
CA VAL A 20 -4.11 2.31 -18.46
C VAL A 20 -4.40 3.80 -18.58
N SER A 21 -5.03 4.34 -17.55
CA SER A 21 -5.20 5.79 -17.39
C SER A 21 -3.94 6.42 -16.84
N PHE A 22 -3.67 7.66 -17.25
CA PHE A 22 -2.55 8.44 -16.75
C PHE A 22 -3.04 9.80 -16.27
N SER A 23 -2.62 10.21 -15.09
CA SER A 23 -2.81 11.57 -14.60
C SER A 23 -1.46 12.32 -14.55
N HIS A 24 -1.50 13.66 -14.52
CA HIS A 24 -0.32 14.51 -14.66
C HIS A 24 -0.10 15.43 -13.46
N ASP A 25 -0.90 15.30 -12.43
CA ASP A 25 -0.93 16.15 -11.23
C ASP A 25 -0.40 15.41 -9.98
N ASN A 26 0.56 14.51 -10.17
CA ASN A 26 1.09 13.72 -9.07
C ASN A 26 2.47 14.20 -8.61
N SER A 27 2.72 14.03 -7.33
CA SER A 27 4.06 13.97 -6.74
C SER A 27 4.41 12.53 -6.43
N VAL A 28 5.65 12.14 -6.71
CA VAL A 28 6.15 10.79 -6.42
C VAL A 28 7.47 10.93 -5.68
N THR A 29 7.53 10.37 -4.48
CA THR A 29 8.75 10.28 -3.68
C THR A 29 9.22 8.83 -3.64
N LEU A 30 10.47 8.58 -4.05
CA LEU A 30 11.09 7.27 -3.94
C LEU A 30 11.61 7.07 -2.52
N LEU A 31 11.30 5.91 -1.95
CA LEU A 31 11.73 5.45 -0.63
C LEU A 31 12.63 4.24 -0.84
N MET A 32 13.93 4.46 -0.73
CA MET A 32 14.97 3.53 -1.17
C MET A 32 15.39 2.53 -0.10
N SER A 33 14.83 2.65 1.11
CA SER A 33 15.09 1.75 2.23
C SER A 33 13.85 1.50 3.05
N GLY A 34 13.86 0.41 3.82
CA GLY A 34 12.78 0.14 4.78
C GLY A 34 12.67 1.22 5.85
N GLN A 35 13.80 1.80 6.27
CA GLN A 35 13.79 2.88 7.25
C GLN A 35 13.02 4.10 6.71
N GLU A 36 13.39 4.57 5.51
CA GLU A 36 12.71 5.70 4.87
C GLU A 36 11.22 5.44 4.67
N LYS A 37 10.87 4.23 4.20
CA LYS A 37 9.46 3.84 4.00
C LYS A 37 8.66 3.89 5.29
N PHE A 38 9.16 3.28 6.37
CA PHE A 38 8.39 3.18 7.60
C PHE A 38 8.33 4.49 8.35
N ASP A 39 9.39 5.29 8.35
CA ASP A 39 9.39 6.62 8.96
C ASP A 39 8.37 7.53 8.30
N ASP A 40 8.38 7.62 6.96
CA ASP A 40 7.44 8.42 6.18
C ASP A 40 6.00 7.93 6.36
N MET A 41 5.75 6.63 6.16
CA MET A 41 4.42 6.04 6.26
C MET A 41 3.82 6.18 7.65
N PHE A 42 4.60 5.95 8.71
CA PHE A 42 4.11 6.09 10.09
C PHE A 42 3.79 7.55 10.42
N GLN A 43 4.59 8.49 9.93
CA GLN A 43 4.31 9.90 10.10
C GLN A 43 3.00 10.30 9.39
N ALA A 44 2.78 9.85 8.17
CA ALA A 44 1.54 10.08 7.45
C ALA A 44 0.34 9.43 8.17
N ILE A 45 0.48 8.21 8.69
CA ILE A 45 -0.58 7.54 9.47
C ILE A 45 -0.92 8.33 10.74
N ARG A 46 0.09 8.88 11.45
CA ARG A 46 -0.18 9.73 12.63
C ARG A 46 -1.07 10.93 12.31
N GLN A 47 -0.97 11.46 11.11
CA GLN A 47 -1.74 12.62 10.65
C GLN A 47 -3.12 12.25 10.06
N ALA A 48 -3.39 10.97 9.84
CA ALA A 48 -4.66 10.49 9.30
C ALA A 48 -5.86 10.95 10.12
N LYS A 49 -6.93 11.38 9.46
CA LYS A 49 -8.16 11.90 10.07
C LYS A 49 -9.40 11.08 9.74
N HIS A 50 -9.40 10.36 8.62
CA HIS A 50 -10.59 9.69 8.10
C HIS A 50 -10.39 8.19 7.93
N SER A 51 -9.37 7.78 7.18
CA SER A 51 -9.17 6.37 6.86
C SER A 51 -7.71 5.99 6.63
N VAL A 52 -7.37 4.75 6.99
CA VAL A 52 -6.12 4.10 6.61
C VAL A 52 -6.45 2.72 6.06
N HIS A 53 -6.18 2.52 4.80
CA HIS A 53 -6.40 1.27 4.08
C HIS A 53 -5.07 0.63 3.72
N LEU A 54 -4.91 -0.65 4.06
CA LEU A 54 -3.65 -1.37 3.86
C LEU A 54 -3.92 -2.71 3.15
N GLU A 55 -3.16 -2.99 2.10
CA GLU A 55 -3.17 -4.25 1.38
C GLU A 55 -1.73 -4.72 1.22
N TYR A 56 -1.40 -5.87 1.81
CA TYR A 56 -0.07 -6.43 1.79
C TYR A 56 -0.08 -7.92 1.50
N PHE A 57 0.96 -8.42 0.84
CA PHE A 57 1.16 -9.85 0.71
C PHE A 57 1.32 -10.51 2.09
N ASN A 58 2.10 -9.89 2.99
CA ASN A 58 2.15 -10.30 4.39
C ASN A 58 2.42 -9.14 5.36
N PHE A 59 1.92 -9.30 6.57
CA PHE A 59 2.37 -8.61 7.77
C PHE A 59 3.15 -9.63 8.61
N ARG A 60 4.44 -9.43 8.74
CA ARG A 60 5.24 -10.31 9.57
C ARG A 60 5.03 -9.96 11.03
N ASN A 61 4.85 -10.97 11.89
CA ASN A 61 4.70 -10.75 13.32
C ASN A 61 6.06 -10.45 13.96
N ASP A 62 6.53 -9.22 13.79
CA ASP A 62 7.79 -8.70 14.29
C ASP A 62 7.66 -7.25 14.79
N SER A 63 8.78 -6.60 15.14
CA SER A 63 8.75 -5.31 15.82
C SER A 63 8.06 -4.22 15.01
N ILE A 64 8.35 -4.15 13.70
CA ILE A 64 7.78 -3.08 12.86
C ILE A 64 6.28 -3.27 12.63
N ALA A 65 5.82 -4.51 12.51
CA ALA A 65 4.40 -4.78 12.40
C ALA A 65 3.67 -4.49 13.72
N SER A 66 4.28 -4.79 14.87
CA SER A 66 3.71 -4.43 16.17
C SER A 66 3.55 -2.91 16.29
N LEU A 67 4.60 -2.14 15.99
CA LEU A 67 4.55 -0.67 16.00
C LEU A 67 3.46 -0.13 15.04
N LEU A 68 3.32 -0.75 13.87
CA LEU A 68 2.26 -0.37 12.92
C LEU A 68 0.87 -0.62 13.51
N PHE A 69 0.59 -1.82 14.03
CA PHE A 69 -0.73 -2.14 14.58
C PHE A 69 -1.06 -1.35 15.83
N ASP A 70 -0.08 -1.03 16.68
CA ASP A 70 -0.28 -0.15 17.83
C ASP A 70 -0.67 1.27 17.38
N LEU A 71 0.04 1.83 16.41
CA LEU A 71 -0.31 3.13 15.81
C LEU A 71 -1.70 3.12 15.16
N LEU A 72 -2.05 2.06 14.44
CA LEU A 72 -3.36 1.91 13.82
C LEU A 72 -4.46 1.83 14.89
N ALA A 73 -4.22 1.12 16.00
CA ALA A 73 -5.15 1.05 17.12
C ALA A 73 -5.39 2.43 17.78
N GLU A 74 -4.35 3.24 17.90
CA GLU A 74 -4.47 4.63 18.37
C GLU A 74 -5.33 5.46 17.40
N LYS A 75 -5.15 5.29 16.09
CA LYS A 75 -5.96 5.99 15.07
C LYS A 75 -7.43 5.55 15.11
N VAL A 76 -7.72 4.28 15.35
CA VAL A 76 -9.09 3.80 15.55
C VAL A 76 -9.75 4.49 16.75
N LYS A 77 -9.04 4.62 17.87
CA LYS A 77 -9.55 5.37 19.06
C LYS A 77 -9.86 6.84 18.75
N GLN A 78 -9.19 7.42 17.76
CA GLN A 78 -9.43 8.78 17.26
C GLN A 78 -10.55 8.87 16.22
N GLY A 79 -11.24 7.74 15.91
CA GLY A 79 -12.33 7.69 14.95
C GLY A 79 -11.93 7.39 13.51
N VAL A 80 -10.64 7.14 13.23
CA VAL A 80 -10.17 6.80 11.90
C VAL A 80 -10.61 5.38 11.51
N LYS A 81 -11.13 5.22 10.30
CA LYS A 81 -11.51 3.90 9.75
C LYS A 81 -10.26 3.14 9.28
N VAL A 82 -9.92 2.05 9.93
CA VAL A 82 -8.74 1.25 9.59
C VAL A 82 -9.14 -0.10 9.02
N ARG A 83 -8.71 -0.38 7.78
CA ARG A 83 -8.97 -1.62 7.05
C ARG A 83 -7.68 -2.22 6.52
N ALA A 84 -7.46 -3.50 6.74
CA ALA A 84 -6.27 -4.21 6.31
C ALA A 84 -6.62 -5.51 5.60
N LEU A 85 -5.92 -5.79 4.50
CA LEU A 85 -5.95 -7.05 3.76
C LEU A 85 -4.57 -7.70 3.76
N TYR A 86 -4.52 -9.01 3.87
CA TYR A 86 -3.30 -9.78 3.68
C TYR A 86 -3.58 -11.08 2.93
N ASP A 87 -2.56 -11.57 2.23
CA ASP A 87 -2.66 -12.82 1.48
C ASP A 87 -2.44 -14.04 2.38
N GLY A 88 -3.29 -15.06 2.26
CA GLY A 88 -3.22 -16.25 3.10
C GLY A 88 -1.95 -17.07 2.89
N PHE A 89 -1.45 -17.17 1.63
CA PHE A 89 -0.18 -17.82 1.35
C PHE A 89 1.00 -16.97 1.83
N GLY A 90 0.96 -15.66 1.57
CA GLY A 90 1.96 -14.72 2.03
C GLY A 90 2.15 -14.76 3.54
N ASN A 91 1.04 -14.84 4.29
CA ASN A 91 1.10 -14.99 5.74
C ASN A 91 1.64 -16.36 6.16
N SER A 92 1.15 -17.46 5.55
CA SER A 92 1.51 -18.82 5.97
C SER A 92 2.93 -19.22 5.59
N SER A 93 3.48 -18.66 4.50
CA SER A 93 4.82 -18.97 3.99
C SER A 93 5.95 -18.25 4.73
N ASN A 94 5.65 -17.23 5.54
CA ASN A 94 6.68 -16.53 6.29
C ASN A 94 6.94 -17.22 7.65
N ASN A 95 8.17 -17.07 8.18
CA ASN A 95 8.59 -17.72 9.42
C ASN A 95 8.05 -17.06 10.71
N LYS A 96 7.37 -15.91 10.60
CA LYS A 96 6.69 -15.21 11.71
C LYS A 96 5.28 -14.79 11.28
N PRO A 97 4.36 -15.74 11.02
CA PRO A 97 3.02 -15.40 10.54
C PRO A 97 2.17 -14.75 11.63
N LEU A 98 1.20 -13.93 11.22
CA LEU A 98 0.09 -13.56 12.07
C LEU A 98 -0.76 -14.80 12.36
N ARG A 99 -0.83 -15.19 13.62
CA ARG A 99 -1.63 -16.32 14.09
C ARG A 99 -3.02 -15.86 14.56
N LYS A 100 -3.95 -16.76 14.73
CA LYS A 100 -5.33 -16.48 15.20
C LYS A 100 -5.38 -15.57 16.44
N ARG A 101 -4.45 -15.77 17.40
CA ARG A 101 -4.37 -14.93 18.61
C ARG A 101 -4.05 -13.46 18.28
N HIS A 102 -3.09 -13.23 17.38
CA HIS A 102 -2.69 -11.87 16.97
C HIS A 102 -3.83 -11.18 16.21
N LEU A 103 -4.49 -11.91 15.28
CA LEU A 103 -5.65 -11.40 14.55
C LEU A 103 -6.83 -11.07 15.47
N LYS A 104 -7.04 -11.86 16.53
CA LYS A 104 -8.06 -11.58 17.55
C LYS A 104 -7.76 -10.29 18.29
N GLU A 105 -6.52 -10.07 18.67
CA GLU A 105 -6.05 -8.84 19.35
C GLU A 105 -6.17 -7.62 18.44
N ILE A 106 -5.69 -7.71 17.18
CA ILE A 106 -5.82 -6.64 16.18
C ILE A 106 -7.28 -6.23 16.00
N ARG A 107 -8.19 -7.21 15.85
CA ARG A 107 -9.64 -6.95 15.71
C ARG A 107 -10.27 -6.39 16.98
N ALA A 108 -9.82 -6.82 18.16
CA ALA A 108 -10.29 -6.28 19.43
C ALA A 108 -9.95 -4.79 19.60
N ASN A 109 -8.90 -4.33 18.96
CA ASN A 109 -8.53 -2.91 18.87
C ASN A 109 -9.31 -2.13 17.79
N GLY A 110 -10.34 -2.73 17.18
CA GLY A 110 -11.21 -2.08 16.21
C GLY A 110 -10.66 -2.01 14.78
N ILE A 111 -9.55 -2.68 14.50
CA ILE A 111 -8.99 -2.76 13.15
C ILE A 111 -9.73 -3.86 12.37
N GLU A 112 -10.35 -3.50 11.25
CA GLU A 112 -10.94 -4.47 10.34
C GLU A 112 -9.81 -5.14 9.53
N ILE A 113 -9.56 -6.44 9.76
CA ILE A 113 -8.50 -7.18 9.05
C ILE A 113 -9.04 -8.49 8.48
N PHE A 114 -8.83 -8.71 7.17
CA PHE A 114 -9.28 -9.91 6.46
C PHE A 114 -8.17 -10.57 5.68
N GLU A 115 -8.33 -11.88 5.50
CA GLU A 115 -7.39 -12.75 4.79
C GLU A 115 -7.91 -13.05 3.38
N TYR A 116 -7.13 -12.71 2.35
CA TYR A 116 -7.42 -13.09 0.98
C TYR A 116 -7.02 -14.54 0.73
N LYS A 117 -7.95 -15.36 0.21
CA LYS A 117 -7.75 -16.77 -0.10
C LYS A 117 -7.01 -17.54 1.01
N PRO A 118 -7.64 -17.76 2.18
CA PRO A 118 -7.06 -18.60 3.23
C PRO A 118 -6.66 -19.98 2.70
N LEU A 119 -5.52 -20.50 3.14
CA LEU A 119 -5.10 -21.86 2.79
C LEU A 119 -5.98 -22.87 3.51
N LYS A 120 -6.81 -23.59 2.75
CA LYS A 120 -7.64 -24.70 3.24
C LYS A 120 -7.16 -25.99 2.59
N PHE A 121 -7.11 -27.07 3.36
CA PHE A 121 -6.78 -28.40 2.82
C PHE A 121 -7.94 -28.94 1.95
N PRO A 122 -7.69 -29.55 0.79
CA PRO A 122 -6.43 -29.70 0.07
C PRO A 122 -6.08 -28.41 -0.72
N TRP A 123 -4.93 -27.78 -0.37
CA TRP A 123 -4.51 -26.46 -0.88
C TRP A 123 -3.84 -26.47 -2.26
N VAL A 124 -3.92 -27.59 -3.00
CA VAL A 124 -3.23 -27.77 -4.30
C VAL A 124 -3.56 -26.67 -5.33
N HIS A 125 -4.77 -26.13 -5.31
CA HIS A 125 -5.18 -25.03 -6.19
C HIS A 125 -5.04 -23.64 -5.56
N ALA A 126 -4.79 -23.57 -4.25
CA ALA A 126 -4.77 -22.32 -3.50
C ALA A 126 -3.40 -21.62 -3.54
N VAL A 127 -2.38 -22.24 -4.14
CA VAL A 127 -1.02 -21.66 -4.25
C VAL A 127 -0.94 -20.64 -5.38
N PHE A 128 -1.80 -20.75 -6.38
CA PHE A 128 -1.85 -19.84 -7.53
C PHE A 128 -2.81 -18.67 -7.28
N ASN A 129 -2.67 -17.62 -8.07
CA ASN A 129 -3.56 -16.45 -8.03
C ASN A 129 -3.55 -15.72 -6.68
N ARG A 130 -2.34 -15.33 -6.27
CA ARG A 130 -2.07 -14.65 -5.01
C ARG A 130 -2.08 -13.14 -5.16
N ASP A 131 -2.47 -12.47 -4.08
CA ASP A 131 -2.41 -11.02 -4.01
C ASP A 131 -1.02 -10.57 -3.53
N HIS A 132 -0.18 -10.18 -4.47
CA HIS A 132 1.18 -9.72 -4.17
C HIS A 132 1.30 -8.21 -4.12
N ARG A 133 0.18 -7.48 -4.12
CA ARG A 133 0.18 -6.02 -4.04
C ARG A 133 0.62 -5.53 -2.66
N LYS A 134 1.18 -4.34 -2.63
CA LYS A 134 1.48 -3.57 -1.43
C LYS A 134 0.92 -2.20 -1.66
N ILE A 135 -0.20 -1.91 -1.03
CA ILE A 135 -0.92 -0.65 -1.18
C ILE A 135 -1.26 -0.14 0.21
N VAL A 136 -0.95 1.11 0.47
CA VAL A 136 -1.50 1.86 1.60
C VAL A 136 -2.13 3.12 1.06
N VAL A 137 -3.35 3.42 1.49
CA VAL A 137 -4.01 4.70 1.17
C VAL A 137 -4.43 5.36 2.46
N ILE A 138 -4.05 6.62 2.63
CA ILE A 138 -4.34 7.42 3.83
C ILE A 138 -5.22 8.59 3.43
N ASP A 139 -6.42 8.65 4.01
CA ASP A 139 -7.44 9.70 3.80
C ASP A 139 -7.80 9.94 2.33
N GLY A 140 -7.51 9.01 1.42
CA GLY A 140 -7.62 9.22 -0.02
C GLY A 140 -6.68 10.29 -0.57
N GLN A 141 -5.68 10.74 0.19
CA GLN A 141 -4.79 11.86 -0.15
C GLN A 141 -3.39 11.40 -0.51
N ILE A 142 -2.89 10.39 0.20
CA ILE A 142 -1.55 9.83 0.04
C ILE A 142 -1.68 8.34 -0.21
N ALA A 143 -0.87 7.81 -1.11
CA ALA A 143 -0.74 6.38 -1.29
C ALA A 143 0.72 5.94 -1.25
N TYR A 144 0.94 4.69 -0.81
CA TYR A 144 2.22 4.00 -0.86
C TYR A 144 2.07 2.72 -1.66
N THR A 145 3.04 2.44 -2.52
CA THR A 145 3.13 1.17 -3.25
C THR A 145 4.58 0.84 -3.59
N GLY A 146 4.88 -0.44 -3.84
CA GLY A 146 6.24 -0.88 -4.19
C GLY A 146 6.50 -2.35 -3.81
N GLY A 147 7.76 -2.71 -3.61
CA GLY A 147 8.17 -4.09 -3.35
C GLY A 147 8.07 -4.51 -1.88
N MET A 148 8.22 -3.59 -0.93
CA MET A 148 8.39 -3.90 0.49
C MET A 148 7.09 -4.30 1.19
N ASN A 149 7.09 -5.45 1.86
CA ASN A 149 6.05 -5.81 2.84
C ASN A 149 6.28 -5.11 4.20
N VAL A 150 5.52 -5.54 5.22
CA VAL A 150 5.73 -5.07 6.60
C VAL A 150 6.56 -6.10 7.35
N ALA A 151 7.86 -5.85 7.44
CA ALA A 151 8.81 -6.74 8.11
C ALA A 151 10.11 -6.02 8.53
N ASP A 152 10.65 -6.42 9.68
CA ASP A 152 11.90 -5.87 10.26
C ASP A 152 13.10 -5.98 9.31
N TYR A 153 13.15 -7.02 8.46
CA TYR A 153 14.32 -7.27 7.61
C TYR A 153 14.52 -6.21 6.52
N TYR A 154 13.52 -5.44 6.18
CA TYR A 154 13.68 -4.28 5.28
C TYR A 154 14.50 -3.15 5.92
N ILE A 155 14.55 -3.11 7.28
CA ILE A 155 15.33 -2.12 8.03
C ILE A 155 16.67 -2.70 8.47
N LYS A 156 16.64 -3.92 9.04
CA LYS A 156 17.79 -4.52 9.75
C LYS A 156 18.56 -5.52 8.89
N GLY A 157 18.06 -5.82 7.68
CA GLY A 157 18.58 -6.93 6.89
C GLY A 157 18.35 -8.29 7.54
N THR A 158 19.04 -9.30 7.05
CA THR A 158 19.05 -10.66 7.61
C THR A 158 20.47 -11.17 7.82
N LYS A 159 20.65 -12.13 8.73
CA LYS A 159 21.96 -12.75 8.94
C LYS A 159 22.51 -13.51 7.71
N VAL A 160 21.61 -13.95 6.82
CA VAL A 160 21.96 -14.77 5.65
C VAL A 160 22.25 -13.92 4.44
N VAL A 161 21.43 -12.87 4.21
CA VAL A 161 21.48 -12.05 2.99
C VAL A 161 22.19 -10.72 3.24
N GLY A 162 22.34 -10.31 4.50
CA GLY A 162 22.85 -8.99 4.86
C GLY A 162 21.76 -7.91 4.70
N GLU A 163 22.16 -6.76 4.20
CA GLU A 163 21.25 -5.65 3.93
C GLU A 163 20.26 -6.01 2.84
N TRP A 164 18.99 -5.62 3.03
CA TRP A 164 17.91 -5.92 2.09
C TRP A 164 17.59 -4.68 1.28
N HIS A 165 17.89 -4.73 -0.01
CA HIS A 165 17.58 -3.64 -0.94
C HIS A 165 16.24 -3.89 -1.62
N ASP A 166 15.34 -2.96 -1.47
CA ASP A 166 14.04 -2.93 -2.13
C ASP A 166 13.55 -1.47 -2.22
N MET A 167 12.57 -1.20 -3.04
CA MET A 167 12.08 0.14 -3.29
C MET A 167 10.59 0.25 -3.06
N HIS A 168 10.18 1.37 -2.50
CA HIS A 168 8.79 1.78 -2.35
C HIS A 168 8.62 3.19 -2.87
N CYS A 169 7.40 3.62 -3.09
CA CYS A 169 7.13 5.02 -3.40
C CYS A 169 5.91 5.52 -2.64
N ARG A 170 5.94 6.79 -2.33
CA ARG A 170 4.80 7.60 -1.90
C ARG A 170 4.28 8.35 -3.12
N ILE A 171 2.97 8.37 -3.29
CA ILE A 171 2.25 9.09 -4.33
C ILE A 171 1.27 10.04 -3.66
N ASP A 172 1.25 11.29 -4.12
CA ASP A 172 0.27 12.31 -3.77
C ASP A 172 -0.25 12.90 -5.09
N GLY A 173 -1.56 12.88 -5.31
CA GLY A 173 -2.17 13.32 -6.56
C GLY A 173 -3.36 12.45 -6.98
N SER A 174 -3.82 12.62 -8.20
CA SER A 174 -5.03 11.93 -8.71
C SER A 174 -4.90 10.41 -8.76
N GLU A 175 -3.67 9.87 -8.91
CA GLU A 175 -3.47 8.40 -8.94
C GLU A 175 -3.68 7.72 -7.59
N VAL A 176 -3.74 8.46 -6.49
CA VAL A 176 -4.19 7.94 -5.19
C VAL A 176 -5.59 7.33 -5.31
N ASN A 177 -6.48 7.98 -6.08
CA ASN A 177 -7.84 7.47 -6.31
C ASN A 177 -7.85 6.13 -7.07
N THR A 178 -6.90 5.93 -7.97
CA THR A 178 -6.75 4.63 -8.67
C THR A 178 -6.36 3.52 -7.69
N LEU A 179 -5.38 3.77 -6.82
CA LEU A 179 -4.97 2.81 -5.79
C LEU A 179 -6.10 2.56 -4.77
N GLN A 180 -6.85 3.60 -4.41
CA GLN A 180 -8.03 3.48 -3.55
C GLN A 180 -9.11 2.58 -4.16
N LYS A 181 -9.41 2.74 -5.46
CA LYS A 181 -10.36 1.88 -6.19
C LYS A 181 -9.91 0.42 -6.21
N ILE A 182 -8.61 0.18 -6.44
CA ILE A 182 -8.04 -1.16 -6.43
C ILE A 182 -8.23 -1.81 -5.06
N PHE A 183 -7.88 -1.09 -3.99
CA PHE A 183 -8.06 -1.57 -2.62
C PHE A 183 -9.54 -1.87 -2.33
N LEU A 184 -10.46 -0.94 -2.57
CA LEU A 184 -11.88 -1.12 -2.25
C LEU A 184 -12.52 -2.27 -3.04
N LYS A 185 -12.14 -2.46 -4.29
CA LYS A 185 -12.59 -3.62 -5.07
C LYS A 185 -12.18 -4.93 -4.42
N MET A 186 -10.91 -5.03 -3.98
CA MET A 186 -10.43 -6.21 -3.27
C MET A 186 -11.07 -6.36 -1.89
N TRP A 187 -11.19 -5.25 -1.16
CA TRP A 187 -11.86 -5.22 0.14
C TRP A 187 -13.28 -5.80 0.08
N ASN A 188 -14.10 -5.29 -0.82
CA ASN A 188 -15.48 -5.74 -0.99
C ASN A 188 -15.56 -7.22 -1.37
N LYS A 189 -14.66 -7.68 -2.25
CA LYS A 189 -14.56 -9.08 -2.64
C LYS A 189 -14.22 -10.01 -1.46
N VAL A 190 -13.36 -9.57 -0.55
CA VAL A 190 -12.83 -10.41 0.54
C VAL A 190 -13.68 -10.33 1.79
N SER A 191 -14.15 -9.14 2.15
CA SER A 191 -14.92 -8.90 3.37
C SER A 191 -16.42 -9.21 3.20
N GLY A 192 -16.93 -9.22 1.96
CA GLY A 192 -18.36 -9.29 1.67
C GLY A 192 -19.10 -7.97 1.95
N GLN A 193 -18.39 -6.91 2.32
CA GLN A 193 -18.98 -5.58 2.47
C GLN A 193 -19.19 -4.95 1.10
N HIS A 194 -20.08 -3.94 1.04
CA HIS A 194 -20.33 -3.14 -0.15
C HIS A 194 -20.03 -1.68 0.18
N ILE A 195 -18.76 -1.32 0.15
CA ILE A 195 -18.30 0.05 0.37
C ILE A 195 -18.26 0.74 -0.98
N ASP A 196 -19.07 1.75 -1.15
CA ASP A 196 -19.19 2.53 -2.37
C ASP A 196 -17.97 3.41 -2.63
N GLY A 197 -17.39 3.91 -1.59
CA GLY A 197 -16.06 4.47 -1.63
C GLY A 197 -15.96 5.95 -1.90
N GLU A 198 -17.02 6.66 -2.25
CA GLU A 198 -16.94 8.10 -2.53
C GLU A 198 -16.34 8.92 -1.38
N GLU A 199 -16.63 8.54 -0.15
CA GLU A 199 -16.09 9.18 1.05
C GLU A 199 -14.58 8.96 1.24
N TYR A 200 -13.99 7.98 0.52
CA TYR A 200 -12.58 7.64 0.61
C TYR A 200 -11.74 8.19 -0.54
N TYR A 201 -12.35 8.91 -1.47
CA TYR A 201 -11.62 9.55 -2.55
C TYR A 201 -11.21 10.97 -2.18
N ARG A 202 -10.12 11.40 -2.78
CA ARG A 202 -9.59 12.76 -2.63
C ARG A 202 -10.61 13.79 -3.10
N LYS A 203 -11.12 14.62 -2.19
CA LYS A 203 -12.04 15.73 -2.49
C LYS A 203 -11.34 17.08 -2.38
N GLU A 204 -10.47 17.23 -1.38
CA GLU A 204 -9.73 18.46 -1.11
C GLU A 204 -8.27 18.13 -0.82
N LYS A 205 -7.38 19.05 -1.16
CA LYS A 205 -5.96 18.89 -0.87
C LYS A 205 -5.73 19.08 0.62
N GLN A 206 -5.18 18.06 1.28
CA GLN A 206 -4.71 18.14 2.64
C GLN A 206 -3.19 18.16 2.65
N ASP A 207 -2.61 19.12 3.37
CA ASP A 207 -1.15 19.17 3.54
C ASP A 207 -0.72 18.17 4.61
N TYR A 208 -0.02 17.13 4.17
CA TYR A 208 0.66 16.20 5.06
C TYR A 208 2.10 16.65 5.22
N LEU A 209 2.42 17.19 6.39
CA LEU A 209 3.78 17.59 6.73
C LEU A 209 4.59 16.33 7.06
N VAL A 210 5.54 16.01 6.21
CA VAL A 210 6.53 14.96 6.48
C VAL A 210 7.87 15.65 6.73
N GLU A 211 8.26 15.75 8.01
CA GLU A 211 9.38 16.57 8.46
C GLU A 211 10.76 16.14 7.94
N ASN A 212 10.91 14.92 7.43
CA ASN A 212 12.21 14.35 7.06
C ASN A 212 12.35 13.92 5.59
N LEU A 213 11.35 14.19 4.77
CA LEU A 213 11.53 14.01 3.33
C LEU A 213 12.45 15.11 2.83
N LYS A 214 13.58 14.71 2.27
CA LYS A 214 14.37 15.63 1.45
C LYS A 214 13.43 16.10 0.35
N PRO A 215 13.06 17.40 0.29
CA PRO A 215 12.26 17.89 -0.81
C PRO A 215 13.00 17.51 -2.09
N ASP A 216 12.31 16.92 -3.06
CA ASP A 216 12.84 16.82 -4.40
C ASP A 216 13.05 18.24 -4.91
N THR A 217 14.25 18.76 -4.68
CA THR A 217 14.61 20.16 -4.97
C THR A 217 14.64 20.46 -6.47
N THR A 218 14.42 19.47 -7.32
CA THR A 218 14.46 19.57 -8.78
C THR A 218 13.09 19.61 -9.43
N ALA A 219 12.01 19.42 -8.68
CA ALA A 219 10.69 19.31 -9.26
C ALA A 219 9.73 20.33 -8.69
N THR A 220 9.06 21.00 -9.56
CA THR A 220 7.68 21.42 -9.37
C THR A 220 6.89 20.21 -8.88
N ALA A 221 6.58 20.18 -7.59
CA ALA A 221 6.25 18.98 -6.81
C ALA A 221 5.07 18.14 -7.37
N TYR A 222 4.22 18.68 -8.25
CA TYR A 222 2.96 18.05 -8.69
C TYR A 222 2.82 17.99 -10.22
N HIS A 223 3.87 17.58 -10.94
CA HIS A 223 3.81 17.45 -12.41
C HIS A 223 4.28 16.09 -12.94
N LYS A 224 4.30 15.07 -12.08
CA LYS A 224 4.65 13.73 -12.55
C LYS A 224 3.46 13.08 -13.24
N THR A 225 3.73 12.53 -14.42
CA THR A 225 2.78 11.66 -15.12
C THR A 225 2.86 10.27 -14.52
N VAL A 226 1.75 9.81 -13.94
CA VAL A 226 1.67 8.50 -13.29
C VAL A 226 0.53 7.71 -13.92
N GLY A 227 0.74 6.41 -14.11
CA GLY A 227 -0.28 5.45 -14.50
C GLY A 227 -0.07 4.16 -13.72
N ILE A 228 -1.15 3.58 -13.22
CA ILE A 228 -1.12 2.36 -12.45
C ILE A 228 -1.46 1.16 -13.33
N ILE A 229 -0.52 0.23 -13.44
CA ILE A 229 -0.74 -1.06 -14.08
C ILE A 229 -1.15 -2.05 -12.99
N ASN A 230 -2.42 -2.43 -13.00
CA ASN A 230 -2.96 -3.39 -12.05
C ASN A 230 -3.22 -4.72 -12.74
N ARG A 231 -2.67 -5.79 -12.18
CA ARG A 231 -3.03 -7.16 -12.53
C ARG A 231 -3.85 -7.76 -11.40
N GLU A 232 -5.12 -8.03 -11.69
CA GLU A 232 -5.98 -8.67 -10.69
C GLU A 232 -5.56 -10.14 -10.47
N PRO A 233 -5.55 -10.60 -9.22
CA PRO A 233 -5.42 -12.01 -8.92
C PRO A 233 -6.71 -12.72 -9.37
N HIS A 234 -6.57 -13.63 -10.32
CA HIS A 234 -7.68 -14.42 -10.89
C HIS A 234 -8.21 -15.49 -9.94
#